data_09ecb1b159aab5840754ca3a0c175619
#
_entry.id   09ecb1b159aab5840754ca3a0c175619
#
_cell.length_a   1.000
_cell.length_b   1.000
_cell.length_c   1.000
_cell.angle_alpha   90.00
_cell.angle_beta   90.00
_cell.angle_gamma   90.00
#
_symmetry.space_group_name_H-M   'P 1'
#
loop_
_entity.id
_entity.type
_entity.pdbx_description
1 polymer ?
#
loop_
_entity_poly.entity_id
_entity_poly.type
_entity_poly.pdbx_seq_one_letter_code
_entity_poly.pdbx_strand_id
1 'polypeptide(L)'
;MQLFGVGQRVLLTGRPGCGKTTLIKRVLEELPQRFGGFFTEEIRDHGSRVGFKVVALEGDEAVFAHVDFTARERVGKYGLDLSALEAVGVNAIREAVRAQRPIAIDEIGPMEIRSVVFREAVNDALDSELPVLATIFSRPLPFTEGIKSRPDVVLIEISLNNR
;
A
#
# COMPACT_ATOMS: atom_id res chain seq x y z
N MET A 1 23.93 8.35 -4.79
CA MET A 1 23.76 7.37 -3.70
C MET A 1 22.54 6.50 -4.01
N GLN A 2 22.74 5.23 -4.17
CA GLN A 2 21.64 4.30 -4.41
C GLN A 2 20.98 3.99 -3.06
N LEU A 3 19.90 4.71 -2.74
CA LEU A 3 19.20 4.59 -1.45
C LEU A 3 18.42 3.27 -1.33
N PHE A 4 18.06 2.69 -2.47
CA PHE A 4 17.42 1.37 -2.53
C PHE A 4 18.23 0.45 -3.45
N GLY A 5 18.81 -0.60 -2.87
CA GLY A 5 19.52 -1.65 -3.59
C GLY A 5 18.60 -2.77 -4.07
N VAL A 6 19.18 -3.66 -4.89
CA VAL A 6 18.49 -4.88 -5.35
C VAL A 6 17.96 -5.67 -4.14
N GLY A 7 16.70 -6.03 -4.20
CA GLY A 7 16.06 -6.87 -3.19
C GLY A 7 15.76 -6.20 -1.85
N GLN A 8 15.93 -4.90 -1.71
CA GLN A 8 15.56 -4.21 -0.47
C GLN A 8 14.04 -4.11 -0.31
N ARG A 9 13.54 -4.58 0.83
CA ARG A 9 12.11 -4.55 1.18
C ARG A 9 11.97 -3.81 2.50
N VAL A 10 11.55 -2.55 2.40
CA VAL A 10 11.36 -1.67 3.55
C VAL A 10 9.87 -1.45 3.77
N LEU A 11 9.38 -1.83 4.91
CA LEU A 11 7.99 -1.68 5.30
C LEU A 11 7.86 -0.77 6.51
N LEU A 12 7.00 0.24 6.39
CA LEU A 12 6.70 1.19 7.45
C LEU A 12 5.42 0.77 8.16
N THR A 13 5.47 0.66 9.47
CA THR A 13 4.30 0.41 10.32
C THR A 13 4.14 1.52 11.34
N GLY A 14 3.02 1.57 12.02
CA GLY A 14 2.73 2.58 13.04
C GLY A 14 1.25 2.89 13.12
N ARG A 15 0.84 3.64 14.12
CA ARG A 15 -0.55 4.01 14.34
C ARG A 15 -1.13 4.78 13.15
N PRO A 16 -2.45 4.67 12.90
CA PRO A 16 -3.12 5.53 11.92
C PRO A 16 -2.84 7.02 12.21
N GLY A 17 -2.59 7.80 11.16
CA GLY A 17 -2.35 9.24 11.29
C GLY A 17 -0.93 9.63 11.75
N CYS A 18 0.00 8.68 11.93
CA CYS A 18 1.38 9.01 12.33
C CYS A 18 2.26 9.53 11.18
N GLY A 19 1.75 9.61 9.95
CA GLY A 19 2.43 10.23 8.81
C GLY A 19 3.14 9.26 7.87
N LYS A 20 2.78 7.96 7.89
CA LYS A 20 3.39 6.95 6.99
C LYS A 20 3.25 7.28 5.51
N THR A 21 2.04 7.59 5.07
CA THR A 21 1.76 7.97 3.68
C THR A 21 2.53 9.21 3.25
N THR A 22 2.56 10.23 4.11
CA THR A 22 3.31 11.45 3.87
C THR A 22 4.81 11.16 3.73
N LEU A 23 5.34 10.29 4.59
CA LEU A 23 6.74 9.90 4.53
C LEU A 23 7.06 9.15 3.24
N ILE A 24 6.23 8.18 2.83
CA ILE A 24 6.42 7.47 1.55
C ILE A 24 6.44 8.47 0.39
N LYS A 25 5.47 9.37 0.31
CA LYS A 25 5.40 10.36 -0.77
C LYS A 25 6.67 11.21 -0.85
N ARG A 26 7.16 11.70 0.30
CA ARG A 26 8.41 12.47 0.35
C ARG A 26 9.62 11.64 -0.10
N VAL A 27 9.72 10.40 0.35
CA VAL A 27 10.82 9.51 -0.07
C VAL A 27 10.79 9.29 -1.58
N LEU A 28 9.61 9.05 -2.16
CA LEU A 28 9.46 8.85 -3.60
C LEU A 28 9.85 10.11 -4.41
N GLU A 29 9.59 11.30 -3.89
CA GLU A 29 9.98 12.57 -4.53
C GLU A 29 11.50 12.77 -4.52
N GLU A 30 12.19 12.30 -3.48
CA GLU A 30 13.63 12.46 -3.31
C GLU A 30 14.47 11.38 -4.02
N LEU A 31 13.87 10.21 -4.31
CA LEU A 31 14.56 9.12 -4.96
C LEU A 31 14.67 9.33 -6.47
N PRO A 32 15.83 9.06 -7.08
CA PRO A 32 15.99 9.17 -8.52
C PRO A 32 15.30 8.06 -9.31
N GLN A 33 14.93 6.97 -8.63
CA GLN A 33 14.28 5.82 -9.25
C GLN A 33 12.79 6.09 -9.45
N ARG A 34 12.29 5.69 -10.62
CA ARG A 34 10.87 5.78 -10.95
C ARG A 34 10.13 4.57 -10.40
N PHE A 35 9.45 4.77 -9.29
CA PHE A 35 8.60 3.75 -8.67
C PHE A 35 7.30 3.55 -9.45
N GLY A 36 6.84 2.30 -9.50
CA GLY A 36 5.46 1.97 -9.81
C GLY A 36 4.70 1.56 -8.55
N GLY A 37 3.46 1.14 -8.71
CA GLY A 37 2.60 0.80 -7.59
C GLY A 37 1.55 1.87 -7.29
N PHE A 38 1.08 1.94 -6.06
CA PHE A 38 -0.02 2.83 -5.70
C PHE A 38 0.07 3.35 -4.27
N PHE A 39 -0.71 4.39 -3.99
CA PHE A 39 -1.06 4.82 -2.65
C PHE A 39 -2.57 5.00 -2.52
N THR A 40 -3.06 5.12 -1.30
CA THR A 40 -4.46 5.41 -1.01
C THR A 40 -4.63 6.82 -0.49
N GLU A 41 -5.79 7.41 -0.78
CA GLU A 41 -6.18 8.73 -0.29
C GLU A 41 -7.54 8.67 0.38
N GLU A 42 -7.67 9.37 1.48
CA GLU A 42 -8.95 9.52 2.17
C GLU A 42 -9.91 10.40 1.35
N ILE A 43 -11.18 10.01 1.33
CA ILE A 43 -12.27 10.85 0.85
C ILE A 43 -12.98 11.40 2.06
N ARG A 44 -13.08 12.73 2.14
CA ARG A 44 -13.75 13.42 3.24
C ARG A 44 -14.97 14.20 2.73
N ASP A 45 -16.02 14.14 3.52
CA ASP A 45 -17.23 14.93 3.33
C ASP A 45 -17.53 15.69 4.64
N HIS A 46 -17.62 17.03 4.58
CA HIS A 46 -17.81 17.89 5.74
C HIS A 46 -16.87 17.55 6.93
N GLY A 47 -15.60 17.28 6.64
CA GLY A 47 -14.58 16.94 7.63
C GLY A 47 -14.59 15.49 8.12
N SER A 48 -15.59 14.70 7.77
CA SER A 48 -15.69 13.29 8.11
C SER A 48 -15.13 12.42 7.00
N ARG A 49 -14.38 11.39 7.37
CA ARG A 49 -13.87 10.41 6.43
C ARG A 49 -15.00 9.49 5.98
N VAL A 50 -15.30 9.48 4.69
CA VAL A 50 -16.39 8.71 4.09
C VAL A 50 -15.93 7.60 3.17
N GLY A 51 -14.67 7.59 2.78
CA GLY A 51 -14.14 6.55 1.90
C GLY A 51 -12.65 6.69 1.62
N PHE A 52 -12.19 5.86 0.67
CA PHE A 52 -10.82 5.84 0.19
C PHE A 52 -10.76 5.63 -1.31
N LYS A 53 -9.82 6.33 -1.95
CA LYS A 53 -9.40 6.07 -3.33
C LYS A 53 -8.12 5.26 -3.34
N VAL A 54 -7.97 4.41 -4.33
CA VAL A 54 -6.70 3.85 -4.76
C VAL A 54 -6.18 4.70 -5.92
N VAL A 55 -4.92 5.13 -5.84
CA VAL A 55 -4.30 6.03 -6.81
C VAL A 55 -3.00 5.40 -7.30
N ALA A 56 -2.96 4.99 -8.55
CA ALA A 56 -1.72 4.50 -9.15
C ALA A 56 -0.70 5.64 -9.27
N LEU A 57 0.57 5.34 -9.06
CA LEU A 57 1.64 6.34 -9.21
C LEU A 57 1.72 6.90 -10.63
N GLU A 58 1.28 6.12 -11.59
CA GLU A 58 1.19 6.50 -13.00
C GLU A 58 -0.22 6.21 -13.53
N GLY A 59 -1.08 7.21 -13.52
CA GLY A 59 -2.34 7.19 -14.24
C GLY A 59 -3.59 7.09 -13.39
N ASP A 60 -4.19 5.91 -13.30
CA ASP A 60 -5.57 5.74 -12.89
C ASP A 60 -5.80 5.91 -11.39
N GLU A 61 -7.02 6.28 -11.05
CA GLU A 61 -7.53 6.26 -9.69
C GLU A 61 -8.97 5.74 -9.67
N ALA A 62 -9.38 5.17 -8.54
CA ALA A 62 -10.75 4.72 -8.34
C ALA A 62 -11.13 4.75 -6.85
N VAL A 63 -12.40 4.94 -6.56
CA VAL A 63 -12.93 4.76 -5.20
C VAL A 63 -13.11 3.26 -4.97
N PHE A 64 -12.43 2.72 -3.95
CA PHE A 64 -12.54 1.30 -3.62
C PHE A 64 -13.22 1.03 -2.26
N ALA A 65 -13.38 2.04 -1.42
CA ALA A 65 -14.08 1.92 -0.15
C ALA A 65 -14.93 3.16 0.10
N HIS A 66 -16.19 2.99 0.48
CA HIS A 66 -17.09 4.10 0.79
C HIS A 66 -18.19 3.66 1.75
N VAL A 67 -18.63 4.61 2.59
CA VAL A 67 -19.73 4.34 3.56
C VAL A 67 -21.05 4.03 2.87
N ASP A 68 -21.29 4.58 1.67
CA ASP A 68 -22.51 4.38 0.90
C ASP A 68 -22.49 3.14 0.00
N PHE A 69 -21.35 2.45 -0.07
CA PHE A 69 -21.28 1.24 -0.88
C PHE A 69 -22.08 0.09 -0.24
N THR A 70 -23.04 -0.43 -0.98
CA THR A 70 -23.74 -1.66 -0.66
C THR A 70 -22.94 -2.83 -1.20
N ALA A 71 -22.06 -3.38 -0.40
CA ALA A 71 -21.14 -4.42 -0.79
C ALA A 71 -21.14 -5.59 0.19
N ARG A 72 -20.86 -6.79 -0.31
CA ARG A 72 -20.70 -7.99 0.50
C ARG A 72 -19.49 -7.89 1.43
N GLU A 73 -18.38 -7.41 0.89
CA GLU A 73 -17.15 -7.19 1.65
C GLU A 73 -17.22 -5.82 2.33
N ARG A 74 -17.01 -5.83 3.62
CA ARG A 74 -17.01 -4.61 4.45
C ARG A 74 -15.88 -4.65 5.47
N VAL A 75 -15.32 -3.47 5.75
CA VAL A 75 -14.41 -3.24 6.88
C VAL A 75 -14.94 -2.03 7.66
N GLY A 76 -15.37 -2.27 8.90
CA GLY A 76 -16.03 -1.25 9.70
C GLY A 76 -17.27 -0.71 8.98
N LYS A 77 -17.35 0.61 8.85
CA LYS A 77 -18.47 1.30 8.17
C LYS A 77 -18.34 1.35 6.64
N TYR A 78 -17.23 0.88 6.08
CA TYR A 78 -16.96 1.00 4.64
C TYR A 78 -17.34 -0.27 3.89
N GLY A 79 -18.14 -0.14 2.84
CA GLY A 79 -18.29 -1.17 1.82
C GLY A 79 -17.10 -1.12 0.87
N LEU A 80 -16.66 -2.28 0.39
CA LEU A 80 -15.47 -2.40 -0.46
C LEU A 80 -15.84 -2.78 -1.89
N ASP A 81 -15.32 -2.04 -2.85
CA ASP A 81 -15.25 -2.44 -4.25
C ASP A 81 -13.87 -3.02 -4.54
N LEU A 82 -13.74 -4.33 -4.36
CA LEU A 82 -12.47 -5.02 -4.60
C LEU A 82 -12.07 -5.01 -6.07
N SER A 83 -13.06 -4.97 -6.99
CA SER A 83 -12.77 -4.87 -8.42
C SER A 83 -12.07 -3.56 -8.76
N ALA A 84 -12.46 -2.45 -8.13
CA ALA A 84 -11.80 -1.15 -8.31
C ALA A 84 -10.37 -1.17 -7.76
N LEU A 85 -10.16 -1.76 -6.56
CA LEU A 85 -8.83 -1.93 -5.98
C LEU A 85 -7.93 -2.76 -6.91
N GLU A 86 -8.46 -3.85 -7.46
CA GLU A 86 -7.71 -4.75 -8.33
C GLU A 86 -7.37 -4.11 -9.68
N ALA A 87 -8.34 -3.44 -10.30
CA ALA A 87 -8.14 -2.79 -11.59
C ALA A 87 -7.07 -1.67 -11.55
N VAL A 88 -6.95 -0.97 -10.44
CA VAL A 88 -5.99 0.13 -10.29
C VAL A 88 -4.77 -0.30 -9.47
N GLY A 89 -4.95 -0.74 -8.24
CA GLY A 89 -3.85 -1.02 -7.31
C GLY A 89 -3.06 -2.27 -7.67
N VAL A 90 -3.74 -3.39 -7.85
CA VAL A 90 -3.09 -4.66 -8.23
C VAL A 90 -2.44 -4.54 -9.60
N ASN A 91 -3.14 -3.91 -10.54
CA ASN A 91 -2.58 -3.68 -11.88
C ASN A 91 -1.30 -2.83 -11.82
N ALA A 92 -1.29 -1.79 -10.99
CA ALA A 92 -0.10 -0.93 -10.81
C ALA A 92 1.09 -1.71 -10.26
N ILE A 93 0.88 -2.62 -9.29
CA ILE A 93 1.94 -3.50 -8.78
C ILE A 93 2.47 -4.40 -9.90
N ARG A 94 1.59 -5.06 -10.64
CA ARG A 94 1.96 -5.99 -11.72
C ARG A 94 2.68 -5.28 -12.86
N GLU A 95 2.25 -4.08 -13.21
CA GLU A 95 2.94 -3.25 -14.21
C GLU A 95 4.37 -2.89 -13.75
N ALA A 96 4.55 -2.52 -12.48
CA ALA A 96 5.87 -2.24 -11.93
C ALA A 96 6.79 -3.46 -12.02
N VAL A 97 6.29 -4.66 -11.67
CA VAL A 97 7.04 -5.91 -11.80
C VAL A 97 7.43 -6.16 -13.25
N ARG A 98 6.50 -6.06 -14.19
CA ARG A 98 6.76 -6.25 -15.63
C ARG A 98 7.79 -5.27 -16.17
N ALA A 99 7.70 -4.01 -15.74
CA ALA A 99 8.61 -2.94 -16.16
C ALA A 99 9.96 -2.95 -15.40
N GLN A 100 10.16 -3.91 -14.49
CA GLN A 100 11.37 -4.00 -13.65
C GLN A 100 11.66 -2.72 -12.87
N ARG A 101 10.62 -2.12 -12.30
CA ARG A 101 10.71 -0.90 -11.48
C ARG A 101 10.59 -1.20 -9.99
N PRO A 102 11.18 -0.35 -9.14
CA PRO A 102 10.87 -0.36 -7.71
C PRO A 102 9.37 -0.17 -7.46
N ILE A 103 8.86 -0.77 -6.39
CA ILE A 103 7.42 -0.88 -6.12
C ILE A 103 7.08 -0.15 -4.83
N ALA A 104 6.10 0.75 -4.89
CA ALA A 104 5.51 1.38 -3.71
C ALA A 104 4.09 0.85 -3.47
N ILE A 105 3.77 0.51 -2.22
CA ILE A 105 2.47 -0.01 -1.81
C ILE A 105 2.02 0.69 -0.53
N ASP A 106 1.00 1.50 -0.60
CA ASP A 106 0.42 2.17 0.55
C ASP A 106 -1.11 2.05 0.53
N GLU A 107 -1.66 1.13 1.31
CA GLU A 107 -1.05 0.32 2.37
C GLU A 107 -1.39 -1.18 2.17
N ILE A 108 -0.64 -2.04 2.85
CA ILE A 108 -0.99 -3.45 3.04
C ILE A 108 -1.82 -3.53 4.33
N GLY A 109 -3.11 -3.30 4.21
CA GLY A 109 -4.02 -3.11 5.33
C GLY A 109 -5.29 -3.96 5.28
N PRO A 110 -6.17 -3.80 6.28
CA PRO A 110 -7.34 -4.67 6.44
C PRO A 110 -8.34 -4.62 5.29
N MET A 111 -8.42 -3.52 4.56
CA MET A 111 -9.29 -3.41 3.38
C MET A 111 -8.68 -4.14 2.18
N GLU A 112 -7.43 -3.85 1.88
CA GLU A 112 -6.72 -4.34 0.70
C GLU A 112 -6.55 -5.87 0.75
N ILE A 113 -6.25 -6.43 1.90
CA ILE A 113 -6.04 -7.88 2.05
C ILE A 113 -7.32 -8.71 1.92
N ARG A 114 -8.49 -8.10 1.81
CA ARG A 114 -9.73 -8.80 1.45
C ARG A 114 -9.67 -9.34 0.02
N SER A 115 -8.93 -8.71 -0.85
CA SER A 115 -8.69 -9.21 -2.21
C SER A 115 -7.61 -10.31 -2.19
N VAL A 116 -7.98 -11.49 -2.65
CA VAL A 116 -7.03 -12.61 -2.86
C VAL A 116 -5.97 -12.21 -3.88
N VAL A 117 -6.40 -11.58 -4.96
CA VAL A 117 -5.52 -11.14 -6.06
C VAL A 117 -4.52 -10.09 -5.58
N PHE A 118 -4.94 -9.21 -4.67
CA PHE A 118 -4.03 -8.25 -4.03
C PHE A 118 -2.96 -8.96 -3.19
N ARG A 119 -3.35 -9.95 -2.38
CA ARG A 119 -2.38 -10.71 -1.58
C ARG A 119 -1.36 -11.45 -2.45
N GLU A 120 -1.82 -12.03 -3.56
CA GLU A 120 -0.93 -12.67 -4.54
C GLU A 120 0.05 -11.67 -5.14
N ALA A 121 -0.43 -10.51 -5.59
CA ALA A 121 0.42 -9.47 -6.17
C ALA A 121 1.47 -8.93 -5.17
N VAL A 122 1.10 -8.77 -3.90
CA VAL A 122 2.04 -8.37 -2.85
C VAL A 122 3.12 -9.43 -2.64
N ASN A 123 2.74 -10.71 -2.58
CA ASN A 123 3.70 -11.80 -2.46
C ASN A 123 4.65 -11.84 -3.66
N ASP A 124 4.13 -11.71 -4.87
CA ASP A 124 4.95 -11.68 -6.10
C ASP A 124 5.94 -10.51 -6.07
N ALA A 125 5.49 -9.33 -5.63
CA ALA A 125 6.36 -8.18 -5.48
C ALA A 125 7.47 -8.42 -4.44
N LEU A 126 7.13 -8.99 -3.28
CA LEU A 126 8.09 -9.30 -2.22
C LEU A 126 9.05 -10.43 -2.60
N ASP A 127 8.63 -11.37 -3.44
CA ASP A 127 9.47 -12.47 -3.93
C ASP A 127 10.33 -12.08 -5.15
N SER A 128 10.04 -10.94 -5.77
CA SER A 128 10.87 -10.39 -6.84
C SER A 128 12.18 -9.82 -6.26
N GLU A 129 13.16 -9.57 -7.13
CA GLU A 129 14.40 -8.89 -6.74
C GLU A 129 14.28 -7.36 -6.77
N LEU A 130 13.09 -6.85 -7.04
CA LEU A 130 12.82 -5.42 -7.10
C LEU A 130 12.75 -4.80 -5.71
N PRO A 131 13.23 -3.57 -5.52
CA PRO A 131 13.04 -2.84 -4.28
C PRO A 131 11.55 -2.61 -4.00
N VAL A 132 11.13 -2.82 -2.75
CA VAL A 132 9.76 -2.58 -2.30
C VAL A 132 9.78 -1.60 -1.12
N LEU A 133 8.97 -0.54 -1.23
CA LEU A 133 8.69 0.40 -0.16
C LEU A 133 7.19 0.37 0.11
N ALA A 134 6.78 -0.05 1.29
CA ALA A 134 5.36 -0.18 1.59
C ALA A 134 5.02 0.31 3.01
N THR A 135 3.74 0.61 3.22
CA THR A 135 3.18 0.69 4.56
C THR A 135 2.42 -0.59 4.87
N ILE A 136 2.44 -1.00 6.13
CA ILE A 136 1.78 -2.21 6.58
C ILE A 136 1.04 -1.96 7.89
N PHE A 137 -0.14 -2.55 8.02
CA PHE A 137 -1.02 -2.38 9.16
C PHE A 137 -0.34 -2.77 10.47
N SER A 138 -0.51 -1.94 11.50
CA SER A 138 0.22 -2.11 12.77
C SER A 138 -0.31 -3.25 13.64
N ARG A 139 -1.62 -3.50 13.59
CA ARG A 139 -2.24 -4.57 14.39
C ARG A 139 -2.04 -5.94 13.75
N PRO A 140 -2.00 -7.03 14.56
CA PRO A 140 -1.82 -8.37 14.02
C PRO A 140 -2.97 -8.81 13.12
N LEU A 141 -2.65 -9.22 11.90
CA LEU A 141 -3.50 -9.94 10.98
C LEU A 141 -2.67 -11.09 10.39
N PRO A 142 -3.23 -12.28 10.15
CA PRO A 142 -2.45 -13.43 9.70
C PRO A 142 -1.57 -13.13 8.48
N PHE A 143 -2.11 -12.49 7.46
CA PHE A 143 -1.37 -12.16 6.25
C PHE A 143 -0.26 -11.14 6.49
N THR A 144 -0.54 -10.06 7.23
CA THR A 144 0.45 -9.02 7.49
C THR A 144 1.55 -9.48 8.44
N GLU A 145 1.24 -10.32 9.43
CA GLU A 145 2.23 -10.90 10.32
C GLU A 145 3.18 -11.85 9.57
N GLY A 146 2.68 -12.60 8.60
CA GLY A 146 3.52 -13.42 7.71
C GLY A 146 4.54 -12.58 6.95
N ILE A 147 4.15 -11.42 6.45
CA ILE A 147 5.05 -10.48 5.77
C ILE A 147 6.06 -9.88 6.75
N LYS A 148 5.61 -9.39 7.90
CA LYS A 148 6.48 -8.81 8.93
C LYS A 148 7.54 -9.78 9.46
N SER A 149 7.25 -11.08 9.43
CA SER A 149 8.14 -12.14 9.89
C SER A 149 9.17 -12.57 8.83
N ARG A 150 9.09 -12.04 7.62
CA ARG A 150 10.07 -12.38 6.56
C ARG A 150 11.47 -11.89 6.96
N PRO A 151 12.51 -12.76 6.84
CA PRO A 151 13.89 -12.37 7.17
C PRO A 151 14.48 -11.33 6.21
N ASP A 152 13.90 -11.19 5.01
CA ASP A 152 14.31 -10.25 3.98
C ASP A 152 13.58 -8.90 4.04
N VAL A 153 12.73 -8.68 5.03
CA VAL A 153 11.98 -7.45 5.26
C VAL A 153 12.62 -6.63 6.36
N VAL A 154 12.86 -5.34 6.08
CA VAL A 154 13.21 -4.34 7.10
C VAL A 154 11.93 -3.64 7.53
N LEU A 155 11.50 -3.89 8.76
CA LEU A 155 10.31 -3.28 9.34
C LEU A 155 10.71 -2.07 10.19
N ILE A 156 10.17 -0.90 9.87
CA ILE A 156 10.44 0.35 10.57
C ILE A 156 9.14 0.86 11.20
N GLU A 157 9.13 1.01 12.51
CA GLU A 157 8.00 1.62 13.21
C GLU A 157 8.10 3.15 13.16
N ILE A 158 7.08 3.78 12.61
CA ILE A 158 6.97 5.23 12.51
C ILE A 158 6.11 5.76 13.65
N SER A 159 6.62 6.79 14.30
CA SER A 159 5.94 7.53 15.35
C SER A 159 6.06 9.03 15.11
N LEU A 160 5.40 9.83 15.93
CA LEU A 160 5.53 11.31 15.88
C LEU A 160 6.95 11.80 16.16
N ASN A 161 7.78 10.95 16.78
CA ASN A 161 9.13 11.32 17.22
C ASN A 161 10.23 10.99 16.19
N ASN A 162 9.95 10.15 15.20
CA ASN A 162 10.97 9.67 14.25
C ASN A 162 10.59 9.80 12.77
N ARG A 163 9.51 10.54 12.48
CA ARG A 163 9.03 10.75 11.10
C ARG A 163 9.71 11.94 10.41
#